data_180177e19967d7fe6d139311f56c56c1
#
_entry.id   180177e19967d7fe6d139311f56c56c1
#
_cell.length_a   1.000
_cell.length_b   1.000
_cell.length_c   1.000
_cell.angle_alpha   90.00
_cell.angle_beta   90.00
_cell.angle_gamma   90.00
#
_symmetry.space_group_name_H-M   'P 1'
#
loop_
_entity.id
_entity.type
_entity.pdbx_description
1 polymer ?
#
loop_
_entity_poly.entity_id
_entity_poly.type
_entity_poly.pdbx_seq_one_letter_code
_entity_poly.pdbx_strand_id
1 'polypeptide(L)'
;MNLIIHKLNIIQNLQQKALTLFALAVAFVLYTPNTSAQSIAPFSYTQYMNNLTPINSAYSLIDQAGSVTGVIRKQFTGIDGAPSTYLVDASIPLPDIGASTGFIVQNDQIAIEKQTEASFFFAKSIQLDDQNFLAVSANAGIRSYKANYLSIDDNNDPLFDNNISETKANLGFGILLYSDIYYIGVSMPELTLRSLGTASLQNNNYFKNHYYFAGAYIAELSDDFKIKPSVLATYASGSPVTADFAGLFYIKDVLGFGASYTTNSQAAILLDLNAGAIHIGYSYQFGTNSANLGGYNNATHEIMLSYRFGEGSSTPKVL
;
A
#
# COMPACT_ATOMS: atom_id res chain seq x y z
N MET A 1 9.75 -24.21 -39.27
CA MET A 1 10.98 -23.93 -38.45
C MET A 1 11.30 -22.45 -38.38
N ASN A 2 11.28 -21.68 -39.47
CA ASN A 2 11.59 -20.24 -39.45
C ASN A 2 10.59 -19.37 -38.65
N LEU A 3 9.30 -19.74 -38.60
CA LEU A 3 8.30 -18.95 -37.87
C LEU A 3 8.44 -19.07 -36.35
N ILE A 4 8.88 -20.22 -35.84
CA ILE A 4 9.10 -20.48 -34.41
C ILE A 4 10.33 -19.72 -33.94
N ILE A 5 11.41 -19.71 -34.74
CA ILE A 5 12.64 -18.96 -34.42
C ILE A 5 12.36 -17.44 -34.41
N HIS A 6 11.52 -16.97 -35.34
CA HIS A 6 11.14 -15.56 -35.39
C HIS A 6 10.30 -15.13 -34.16
N LYS A 7 9.34 -15.97 -33.70
CA LYS A 7 8.60 -15.72 -32.46
C LYS A 7 9.48 -15.74 -31.22
N LEU A 8 10.42 -16.70 -31.11
CA LEU A 8 11.39 -16.75 -30.00
C LEU A 8 12.26 -15.51 -29.93
N ASN A 9 12.75 -15.01 -31.06
CA ASN A 9 13.54 -13.79 -31.10
C ASN A 9 12.75 -12.53 -30.73
N ILE A 10 11.47 -12.47 -31.08
CA ILE A 10 10.58 -11.35 -30.67
C ILE A 10 10.36 -11.39 -29.15
N ILE A 11 10.09 -12.55 -28.58
CA ILE A 11 9.90 -12.71 -27.12
C ILE A 11 11.16 -12.37 -26.37
N GLN A 12 12.34 -12.83 -26.80
CA GLN A 12 13.61 -12.48 -26.17
C GLN A 12 13.92 -10.97 -26.26
N ASN A 13 13.63 -10.33 -27.39
CA ASN A 13 13.79 -8.89 -27.55
C ASN A 13 12.83 -8.08 -26.64
N LEU A 14 11.60 -8.55 -26.46
CA LEU A 14 10.63 -7.92 -25.55
C LEU A 14 11.05 -8.08 -24.09
N GLN A 15 11.53 -9.26 -23.70
CA GLN A 15 12.06 -9.51 -22.35
C GLN A 15 13.29 -8.66 -22.06
N GLN A 16 14.24 -8.54 -23.01
CA GLN A 16 15.40 -7.65 -22.84
C GLN A 16 14.99 -6.18 -22.72
N LYS A 17 14.05 -5.70 -23.52
CA LYS A 17 13.56 -4.32 -23.43
C LYS A 17 12.84 -4.05 -22.12
N ALA A 18 12.02 -4.99 -21.63
CA ALA A 18 11.35 -4.91 -20.35
C ALA A 18 12.35 -4.88 -19.19
N LEU A 19 13.38 -5.72 -19.24
CA LEU A 19 14.45 -5.76 -18.23
C LEU A 19 15.28 -4.45 -18.24
N THR A 20 15.54 -3.89 -19.42
CA THR A 20 16.28 -2.62 -19.56
C THR A 20 15.45 -1.44 -19.06
N LEU A 21 14.14 -1.40 -19.34
CA LEU A 21 13.24 -0.37 -18.83
C LEU A 21 13.09 -0.47 -17.32
N PHE A 22 13.01 -1.68 -16.77
CA PHE A 22 13.00 -1.92 -15.32
C PHE A 22 14.30 -1.46 -14.66
N ALA A 23 15.46 -1.79 -15.24
CA ALA A 23 16.76 -1.36 -14.73
C ALA A 23 16.93 0.18 -14.79
N LEU A 24 16.43 0.83 -15.85
CA LEU A 24 16.43 2.30 -15.97
C LEU A 24 15.49 2.96 -14.95
N ALA A 25 14.32 2.37 -14.69
CA ALA A 25 13.38 2.86 -13.67
C ALA A 25 13.99 2.74 -12.27
N VAL A 26 14.65 1.62 -11.96
CA VAL A 26 15.39 1.42 -10.71
C VAL A 26 16.55 2.41 -10.58
N ALA A 27 17.32 2.65 -11.63
CA ALA A 27 18.42 3.61 -11.62
C ALA A 27 17.92 5.05 -11.43
N PHE A 28 16.78 5.42 -11.99
CA PHE A 28 16.16 6.74 -11.82
C PHE A 28 15.69 6.98 -10.38
N VAL A 29 15.12 5.95 -9.72
CA VAL A 29 14.68 6.01 -8.31
C VAL A 29 15.87 6.11 -7.34
N LEU A 30 17.03 5.51 -7.68
CA LEU A 30 18.23 5.56 -6.85
C LEU A 30 18.98 6.92 -6.91
N TYR A 31 18.61 7.82 -7.82
CA TYR A 31 19.28 9.11 -8.01
C TYR A 31 18.50 10.28 -7.37
N THR A 32 18.01 10.11 -6.13
CA THR A 32 17.36 11.21 -5.41
C THR A 32 18.30 11.92 -4.45
N PRO A 33 18.43 13.26 -4.52
CA PRO A 33 19.23 14.03 -3.56
C PRO A 33 18.58 13.97 -2.17
N ASN A 34 19.39 13.78 -1.12
CA ASN A 34 18.98 13.78 0.26
C ASN A 34 18.45 15.17 0.67
N THR A 35 17.14 15.34 0.75
CA THR A 35 16.50 16.49 1.38
C THR A 35 15.83 16.04 2.66
N SER A 36 16.38 16.47 3.79
CA SER A 36 15.83 16.21 5.11
C SER A 36 14.70 17.20 5.36
N ALA A 37 13.46 16.77 5.25
CA ALA A 37 12.32 17.49 5.81
C ALA A 37 11.58 16.53 6.74
N GLN A 38 11.40 16.92 8.01
CA GLN A 38 10.49 16.23 8.91
C GLN A 38 9.07 16.45 8.38
N SER A 39 8.50 15.45 7.77
CA SER A 39 7.10 15.43 7.35
C SER A 39 6.46 14.17 7.91
N ILE A 40 5.17 14.26 8.25
CA ILE A 40 4.35 13.09 8.53
C ILE A 40 4.56 12.11 7.37
N ALA A 41 5.08 10.93 7.69
CA ALA A 41 5.36 9.92 6.68
C ALA A 41 4.06 9.56 5.94
N PRO A 42 4.10 9.37 4.61
CA PRO A 42 2.94 8.90 3.89
C PRO A 42 2.51 7.54 4.45
N PHE A 43 1.19 7.29 4.39
CA PHE A 43 0.67 5.99 4.78
C PHE A 43 1.34 4.91 3.95
N SER A 44 1.96 3.97 4.62
CA SER A 44 2.51 2.76 4.02
C SER A 44 2.53 1.64 5.04
N TYR A 45 2.37 0.43 4.57
CA TYR A 45 2.51 -0.79 5.35
C TYR A 45 3.29 -1.83 4.53
N THR A 46 3.96 -2.72 5.25
CA THR A 46 4.91 -3.65 4.63
C THR A 46 4.21 -4.74 3.82
N GLN A 47 2.95 -5.05 4.17
CA GLN A 47 2.13 -6.08 3.52
C GLN A 47 1.33 -5.57 2.31
N TYR A 48 1.68 -4.43 1.72
CA TYR A 48 0.98 -3.84 0.57
C TYR A 48 0.88 -4.80 -0.62
N MET A 49 1.85 -5.70 -0.80
CA MET A 49 1.85 -6.66 -1.89
C MET A 49 0.76 -7.73 -1.73
N ASN A 50 0.21 -7.92 -0.52
CA ASN A 50 -0.82 -8.90 -0.22
C ASN A 50 -2.22 -8.28 -0.14
N ASN A 51 -2.30 -6.98 0.13
CA ASN A 51 -3.54 -6.21 0.09
C ASN A 51 -3.23 -4.78 -0.34
N LEU A 52 -3.53 -4.43 -1.57
CA LEU A 52 -3.33 -3.09 -2.10
C LEU A 52 -4.61 -2.24 -2.02
N THR A 53 -5.75 -2.80 -1.64
CA THR A 53 -7.08 -2.13 -1.64
C THR A 53 -7.08 -0.78 -0.93
N PRO A 54 -6.46 -0.58 0.24
CA PRO A 54 -6.41 0.71 0.92
C PRO A 54 -5.62 1.78 0.16
N ILE A 55 -4.65 1.39 -0.64
CA ILE A 55 -3.81 2.28 -1.46
C ILE A 55 -4.46 2.51 -2.83
N ASN A 56 -4.99 1.44 -3.44
CA ASN A 56 -5.67 1.49 -4.74
C ASN A 56 -6.88 0.55 -4.74
N SER A 57 -8.06 1.10 -4.54
CA SER A 57 -9.27 0.29 -4.39
C SER A 57 -9.69 -0.46 -5.67
N ALA A 58 -9.09 -0.14 -6.83
CA ALA A 58 -9.27 -0.95 -8.04
C ALA A 58 -8.67 -2.36 -7.90
N TYR A 59 -7.72 -2.56 -6.95
CA TYR A 59 -7.15 -3.86 -6.64
C TYR A 59 -8.19 -4.89 -6.15
N SER A 60 -9.28 -4.44 -5.53
CA SER A 60 -10.38 -5.32 -5.10
C SER A 60 -11.06 -6.12 -6.21
N LEU A 61 -10.78 -5.78 -7.49
CA LEU A 61 -11.28 -6.47 -8.67
C LEU A 61 -10.40 -7.63 -9.13
N ILE A 62 -9.17 -7.74 -8.63
CA ILE A 62 -8.27 -8.85 -8.97
C ILE A 62 -8.82 -10.16 -8.42
N ASP A 63 -9.35 -10.14 -7.20
CA ASP A 63 -9.99 -11.31 -6.60
C ASP A 63 -11.51 -11.28 -6.84
N GLN A 64 -12.06 -12.41 -7.26
CA GLN A 64 -13.51 -12.56 -7.45
C GLN A 64 -14.23 -12.90 -6.15
N ALA A 65 -13.49 -13.19 -5.07
CA ALA A 65 -14.05 -13.40 -3.74
C ALA A 65 -14.21 -12.08 -2.98
N GLY A 66 -15.19 -12.02 -2.08
CA GLY A 66 -15.24 -10.97 -1.09
C GLY A 66 -14.12 -11.15 -0.05
N SER A 67 -13.70 -10.05 0.57
CA SER A 67 -12.65 -10.11 1.59
C SER A 67 -12.92 -9.14 2.74
N VAL A 68 -12.41 -9.50 3.92
CA VAL A 68 -12.24 -8.60 5.06
C VAL A 68 -10.81 -8.74 5.53
N THR A 69 -10.06 -7.64 5.54
CA THR A 69 -8.65 -7.62 5.93
C THR A 69 -8.44 -6.65 7.08
N GLY A 70 -7.70 -7.08 8.09
CA GLY A 70 -7.22 -6.26 9.20
C GLY A 70 -5.70 -6.22 9.21
N VAL A 71 -5.13 -5.03 9.43
CA VAL A 71 -3.69 -4.83 9.60
C VAL A 71 -3.43 -4.08 10.90
N ILE A 72 -2.49 -4.58 11.69
CA ILE A 72 -1.97 -3.90 12.88
C ILE A 72 -0.47 -3.72 12.67
N ARG A 73 -0.02 -2.47 12.71
CA ARG A 73 1.38 -2.10 12.60
C ARG A 73 1.81 -1.30 13.82
N LYS A 74 2.85 -1.76 14.50
CA LYS A 74 3.51 -1.05 15.60
C LYS A 74 4.95 -0.75 15.24
N GLN A 75 5.25 0.52 15.09
CA GLN A 75 6.60 0.97 14.71
C GLN A 75 7.44 1.20 15.97
N PHE A 76 8.75 1.02 15.83
CA PHE A 76 9.75 1.33 16.87
C PHE A 76 9.37 0.77 18.24
N THR A 77 9.07 -0.51 18.31
CA THR A 77 8.61 -1.18 19.54
C THR A 77 9.55 -0.93 20.71
N GLY A 78 8.99 -0.53 21.86
CA GLY A 78 9.74 -0.16 23.06
C GLY A 78 10.05 1.33 23.18
N ILE A 79 9.64 2.17 22.22
CA ILE A 79 9.73 3.63 22.29
C ILE A 79 8.35 4.19 22.65
N ASP A 80 8.27 4.99 23.71
CA ASP A 80 7.01 5.63 24.12
C ASP A 80 6.55 6.65 23.07
N GLY A 81 5.24 6.64 22.78
CA GLY A 81 4.66 7.49 21.74
C GLY A 81 4.98 7.07 20.30
N ALA A 82 5.63 5.91 20.10
CA ALA A 82 5.96 5.41 18.77
C ALA A 82 4.71 5.20 17.91
N PRO A 83 4.83 5.32 16.57
CA PRO A 83 3.70 5.23 15.66
C PRO A 83 3.00 3.87 15.72
N SER A 84 1.68 3.90 15.66
CA SER A 84 0.85 2.70 15.48
C SER A 84 -0.24 2.92 14.46
N THR A 85 -0.47 1.93 13.61
CA THR A 85 -1.51 1.92 12.57
C THR A 85 -2.45 0.75 12.79
N TYR A 86 -3.74 1.03 12.69
CA TYR A 86 -4.82 0.04 12.64
C TYR A 86 -5.59 0.29 11.35
N LEU A 87 -5.70 -0.74 10.53
CA LEU A 87 -6.40 -0.69 9.25
C LEU A 87 -7.37 -1.86 9.18
N VAL A 88 -8.58 -1.57 8.71
CA VAL A 88 -9.55 -2.60 8.32
C VAL A 88 -10.13 -2.19 6.98
N ASP A 89 -10.15 -3.10 6.04
CA ASP A 89 -10.85 -2.95 4.78
C ASP A 89 -11.72 -4.17 4.50
N ALA A 90 -12.78 -3.96 3.73
CA ALA A 90 -13.61 -5.04 3.23
C ALA A 90 -14.06 -4.73 1.81
N SER A 91 -14.16 -5.78 0.99
CA SER A 91 -14.62 -5.70 -0.39
C SER A 91 -15.66 -6.78 -0.68
N ILE A 92 -16.63 -6.43 -1.51
CA ILE A 92 -17.66 -7.33 -2.01
C ILE A 92 -17.65 -7.23 -3.54
N PRO A 93 -17.42 -8.34 -4.26
CA PRO A 93 -17.51 -8.37 -5.70
C PRO A 93 -18.97 -8.26 -6.16
N LEU A 94 -19.16 -7.63 -7.30
CA LEU A 94 -20.42 -7.49 -8.03
C LEU A 94 -20.22 -8.07 -9.44
N PRO A 95 -20.15 -9.41 -9.57
CA PRO A 95 -19.69 -10.06 -10.81
C PRO A 95 -20.59 -9.76 -12.00
N ASP A 96 -21.92 -9.65 -11.81
CA ASP A 96 -22.88 -9.38 -12.89
C ASP A 96 -22.55 -8.09 -13.66
N ILE A 97 -21.90 -7.15 -13.03
CA ILE A 97 -21.54 -5.87 -13.64
C ILE A 97 -20.03 -5.65 -13.73
N GLY A 98 -19.20 -6.65 -13.39
CA GLY A 98 -17.74 -6.54 -13.38
C GLY A 98 -17.23 -5.42 -12.47
N ALA A 99 -17.79 -5.30 -11.27
CA ALA A 99 -17.48 -4.25 -10.32
C ALA A 99 -17.20 -4.83 -8.92
N SER A 100 -16.70 -3.99 -8.03
CA SER A 100 -16.52 -4.26 -6.61
C SER A 100 -16.84 -3.01 -5.80
N THR A 101 -17.30 -3.20 -4.56
CA THR A 101 -17.53 -2.11 -3.62
C THR A 101 -17.06 -2.52 -2.24
N GLY A 102 -16.82 -1.54 -1.38
CA GLY A 102 -16.38 -1.84 -0.03
C GLY A 102 -16.09 -0.61 0.79
N PHE A 103 -15.44 -0.82 1.93
CA PHE A 103 -15.04 0.26 2.81
C PHE A 103 -13.61 0.06 3.32
N ILE A 104 -12.99 1.17 3.72
CA ILE A 104 -11.65 1.24 4.30
C ILE A 104 -11.76 2.12 5.55
N VAL A 105 -11.25 1.64 6.67
CA VAL A 105 -11.12 2.41 7.91
C VAL A 105 -9.69 2.28 8.39
N GLN A 106 -9.05 3.43 8.61
CA GLN A 106 -7.66 3.50 9.04
C GLN A 106 -7.55 4.43 10.24
N ASN A 107 -6.68 4.10 11.16
CA ASN A 107 -6.31 4.93 12.28
C ASN A 107 -4.81 4.90 12.49
N ASP A 108 -4.18 6.05 12.37
CA ASP A 108 -2.77 6.27 12.67
C ASP A 108 -2.65 7.12 13.93
N GLN A 109 -1.75 6.74 14.82
CA GLN A 109 -1.44 7.47 16.03
C GLN A 109 0.06 7.60 16.19
N ILE A 110 0.54 8.82 16.46
CA ILE A 110 1.94 9.14 16.76
C ILE A 110 1.93 10.08 17.95
N ALA A 111 2.46 9.66 19.09
CA ALA A 111 2.46 10.42 20.34
C ALA A 111 1.04 10.97 20.66
N ILE A 112 0.88 12.29 20.61
CA ILE A 112 -0.38 13.00 20.90
C ILE A 112 -1.27 13.21 19.67
N GLU A 113 -0.76 12.88 18.48
CA GLU A 113 -1.45 13.07 17.21
C GLU A 113 -2.19 11.80 16.80
N LYS A 114 -3.41 11.95 16.32
CA LYS A 114 -4.24 10.87 15.83
C LYS A 114 -4.91 11.28 14.52
N GLN A 115 -4.72 10.47 13.49
CA GLN A 115 -5.42 10.61 12.22
C GLN A 115 -6.35 9.40 12.01
N THR A 116 -7.60 9.65 11.70
CA THR A 116 -8.58 8.60 11.39
C THR A 116 -9.18 8.90 10.03
N GLU A 117 -9.23 7.90 9.19
CA GLU A 117 -9.87 7.94 7.89
C GLU A 117 -10.93 6.84 7.78
N ALA A 118 -12.07 7.18 7.17
CA ALA A 118 -13.10 6.21 6.82
C ALA A 118 -13.65 6.57 5.44
N SER A 119 -13.63 5.62 4.51
CA SER A 119 -14.09 5.81 3.15
C SER A 119 -14.83 4.60 2.62
N PHE A 120 -15.79 4.84 1.72
CA PHE A 120 -16.39 3.84 0.86
C PHE A 120 -15.77 3.95 -0.52
N PHE A 121 -15.68 2.83 -1.22
CA PHE A 121 -15.20 2.79 -2.59
C PHE A 121 -16.13 2.03 -3.51
N PHE A 122 -16.04 2.38 -4.78
CA PHE A 122 -16.60 1.61 -5.89
C PHE A 122 -15.52 1.48 -6.95
N ALA A 123 -15.34 0.27 -7.47
CA ALA A 123 -14.40 -0.04 -8.53
C ALA A 123 -15.10 -0.77 -9.67
N LYS A 124 -14.66 -0.51 -10.89
CA LYS A 124 -15.20 -1.11 -12.12
C LYS A 124 -14.07 -1.52 -13.03
N SER A 125 -14.14 -2.72 -13.58
CA SER A 125 -13.21 -3.18 -14.62
C SER A 125 -13.88 -3.30 -15.98
N ILE A 126 -13.06 -3.14 -17.00
CA ILE A 126 -13.37 -3.49 -18.38
C ILE A 126 -12.31 -4.47 -18.87
N GLN A 127 -12.73 -5.49 -19.58
CA GLN A 127 -11.84 -6.43 -20.21
C GLN A 127 -11.28 -5.79 -21.49
N LEU A 128 -9.96 -5.79 -21.65
CA LEU A 128 -9.26 -5.26 -22.82
C LEU A 128 -9.04 -6.36 -23.86
N ASP A 129 -8.66 -7.54 -23.39
CA ASP A 129 -8.49 -8.77 -24.16
C ASP A 129 -8.75 -10.00 -23.27
N ASP A 130 -8.45 -11.21 -23.75
CA ASP A 130 -8.74 -12.47 -23.05
C ASP A 130 -8.08 -12.59 -21.66
N GLN A 131 -7.01 -11.84 -21.40
CA GLN A 131 -6.21 -11.96 -20.18
C GLN A 131 -6.05 -10.65 -19.42
N ASN A 132 -6.29 -9.50 -20.05
CA ASN A 132 -5.97 -8.20 -19.51
C ASN A 132 -7.22 -7.38 -19.21
N PHE A 133 -7.23 -6.74 -18.05
CA PHE A 133 -8.32 -5.91 -17.56
C PHE A 133 -7.80 -4.54 -17.15
N LEU A 134 -8.58 -3.50 -17.43
CA LEU A 134 -8.36 -2.17 -16.93
C LEU A 134 -9.43 -1.84 -15.89
N ALA A 135 -9.01 -1.54 -14.67
CA ALA A 135 -9.89 -1.15 -13.59
C ALA A 135 -9.72 0.32 -13.23
N VAL A 136 -10.82 0.94 -12.83
CA VAL A 136 -10.85 2.28 -12.23
C VAL A 136 -11.61 2.22 -10.92
N SER A 137 -11.20 3.03 -9.94
CA SER A 137 -11.92 3.16 -8.67
C SER A 137 -12.10 4.60 -8.25
N ALA A 138 -13.15 4.83 -7.47
CA ALA A 138 -13.39 6.09 -6.78
C ALA A 138 -13.73 5.80 -5.32
N ASN A 139 -13.17 6.61 -4.42
CA ASN A 139 -13.41 6.55 -2.98
C ASN A 139 -14.05 7.86 -2.52
N ALA A 140 -14.92 7.80 -1.53
CA ALA A 140 -15.50 8.96 -0.87
C ALA A 140 -15.59 8.70 0.64
N GLY A 141 -15.17 9.67 1.43
CA GLY A 141 -15.12 9.51 2.88
C GLY A 141 -14.76 10.77 3.64
N ILE A 142 -14.26 10.57 4.84
CA ILE A 142 -13.83 11.62 5.74
C ILE A 142 -12.44 11.29 6.32
N ARG A 143 -11.67 12.35 6.58
CA ARG A 143 -10.40 12.31 7.32
C ARG A 143 -10.52 13.22 8.54
N SER A 144 -10.18 12.72 9.71
CA SER A 144 -10.17 13.45 10.97
C SER A 144 -8.76 13.46 11.55
N TYR A 145 -8.25 14.65 11.86
CA TYR A 145 -7.00 14.85 12.56
C TYR A 145 -7.27 15.43 13.94
N LYS A 146 -6.63 14.87 14.98
CA LYS A 146 -6.71 15.34 16.35
C LYS A 146 -5.30 15.39 16.95
N ALA A 147 -4.98 16.47 17.65
CA ALA A 147 -3.76 16.59 18.45
C ALA A 147 -4.09 17.12 19.83
N ASN A 148 -3.67 16.40 20.87
CA ASN A 148 -3.93 16.77 22.26
C ASN A 148 -2.71 17.50 22.84
N TYR A 149 -2.52 18.76 22.47
CA TYR A 149 -1.38 19.58 22.91
C TYR A 149 -1.42 19.91 24.41
N LEU A 150 -2.60 20.01 25.01
CA LEU A 150 -2.74 20.24 26.45
C LEU A 150 -2.22 19.08 27.32
N SER A 151 -1.91 17.94 26.73
CA SER A 151 -1.27 16.84 27.45
C SER A 151 0.25 16.97 27.53
N ILE A 152 0.85 17.92 26.82
CA ILE A 152 2.26 18.27 26.93
C ILE A 152 2.35 19.29 28.07
N ASP A 153 3.09 18.96 29.13
CA ASP A 153 3.21 19.77 30.36
C ASP A 153 4.13 20.99 30.15
N ASP A 154 3.84 21.79 29.10
CA ASP A 154 4.56 23.04 28.83
C ASP A 154 3.57 24.21 28.74
N ASN A 155 3.26 24.76 29.94
CA ASN A 155 2.28 25.82 30.11
C ASN A 155 2.73 27.22 29.60
N ASN A 156 3.85 27.32 28.88
CA ASN A 156 4.41 28.62 28.46
C ASN A 156 4.53 28.81 26.94
N ASP A 157 4.20 27.81 26.11
CA ASP A 157 4.26 27.98 24.66
C ASP A 157 2.86 28.20 24.07
N PRO A 158 2.55 29.42 23.53
CA PRO A 158 1.26 29.72 22.93
C PRO A 158 0.86 28.80 21.76
N LEU A 159 1.81 28.06 21.16
CA LEU A 159 1.55 27.11 20.10
C LEU A 159 0.82 25.86 20.61
N PHE A 160 0.91 25.56 21.92
CA PHE A 160 0.32 24.38 22.54
C PHE A 160 -0.89 24.70 23.43
N ASP A 161 -1.38 25.93 23.41
CA ASP A 161 -2.49 26.39 24.26
C ASP A 161 -3.85 25.73 23.91
N ASN A 162 -3.98 25.11 22.75
CA ASN A 162 -5.25 24.54 22.31
C ASN A 162 -5.08 23.20 21.61
N ASN A 163 -5.98 22.27 21.92
CA ASN A 163 -6.12 21.05 21.18
C ASN A 163 -6.62 21.31 19.76
N ILE A 164 -6.11 20.53 18.79
CA ILE A 164 -6.57 20.58 17.42
C ILE A 164 -7.55 19.42 17.16
N SER A 165 -8.65 19.72 16.50
CA SER A 165 -9.60 18.72 16.01
C SER A 165 -10.18 19.21 14.68
N GLU A 166 -9.79 18.60 13.59
CA GLU A 166 -10.27 18.91 12.26
C GLU A 166 -10.81 17.68 11.54
N THR A 167 -11.92 17.81 10.84
CA THR A 167 -12.48 16.76 9.97
C THR A 167 -12.77 17.34 8.60
N LYS A 168 -12.33 16.65 7.57
CA LYS A 168 -12.48 17.05 6.15
C LYS A 168 -13.08 15.91 5.34
N ALA A 169 -13.86 16.28 4.32
CA ALA A 169 -14.26 15.33 3.29
C ALA A 169 -13.06 14.93 2.45
N ASN A 170 -13.04 13.67 2.04
CA ASN A 170 -11.98 13.06 1.26
C ASN A 170 -12.54 12.35 0.03
N LEU A 171 -11.85 12.48 -1.09
CA LEU A 171 -12.09 11.70 -2.30
C LEU A 171 -10.84 10.94 -2.66
N GLY A 172 -10.98 9.84 -3.39
CA GLY A 172 -9.83 9.08 -3.89
C GLY A 172 -10.12 8.49 -5.25
N PHE A 173 -9.06 8.21 -5.99
CA PHE A 173 -9.12 7.65 -7.33
C PHE A 173 -7.99 6.65 -7.53
N GLY A 174 -8.28 5.59 -8.28
CA GLY A 174 -7.30 4.58 -8.65
C GLY A 174 -7.51 4.09 -10.07
N ILE A 175 -6.42 3.73 -10.73
CA ILE A 175 -6.40 3.05 -12.02
C ILE A 175 -5.45 1.87 -11.87
N LEU A 176 -5.86 0.71 -12.38
CA LEU A 176 -5.09 -0.52 -12.32
C LEU A 176 -5.26 -1.31 -13.62
N LEU A 177 -4.16 -1.63 -14.26
CA LEU A 177 -4.09 -2.64 -15.30
C LEU A 177 -3.67 -3.96 -14.65
N TYR A 178 -4.42 -5.03 -14.88
CA TYR A 178 -4.13 -6.31 -14.23
C TYR A 178 -4.48 -7.52 -15.09
N SER A 179 -3.89 -8.64 -14.72
CA SER A 179 -4.19 -9.99 -15.24
C SER A 179 -4.11 -10.98 -14.06
N ASP A 180 -4.15 -12.27 -14.34
CA ASP A 180 -3.97 -13.32 -13.32
C ASP A 180 -2.55 -13.38 -12.76
N ILE A 181 -1.56 -12.81 -13.46
CA ILE A 181 -0.14 -12.91 -13.08
C ILE A 181 0.55 -11.57 -12.81
N TYR A 182 -0.10 -10.44 -13.07
CA TYR A 182 0.50 -9.13 -12.77
C TYR A 182 -0.55 -8.06 -12.52
N TYR A 183 -0.12 -7.02 -11.84
CA TYR A 183 -0.81 -5.74 -11.85
C TYR A 183 0.19 -4.59 -11.92
N ILE A 184 -0.26 -3.46 -12.48
CA ILE A 184 0.42 -2.18 -12.44
C ILE A 184 -0.62 -1.07 -12.35
N GLY A 185 -0.42 -0.10 -11.46
CA GLY A 185 -1.40 0.96 -11.27
C GLY A 185 -0.86 2.20 -10.60
N VAL A 186 -1.70 3.22 -10.68
CA VAL A 186 -1.49 4.52 -10.01
C VAL A 186 -2.73 4.86 -9.21
N SER A 187 -2.54 5.55 -8.09
CA SER A 187 -3.66 5.98 -7.26
C SER A 187 -3.35 7.23 -6.45
N MET A 188 -4.42 7.89 -6.08
CA MET A 188 -4.47 8.97 -5.12
C MET A 188 -5.68 8.69 -4.22
N PRO A 189 -5.52 7.84 -3.18
CA PRO A 189 -6.63 7.44 -2.32
C PRO A 189 -7.17 8.59 -1.47
N GLU A 190 -6.38 9.66 -1.32
CA GLU A 190 -6.63 10.75 -0.40
C GLU A 190 -6.49 12.10 -1.10
N LEU A 191 -7.59 12.66 -1.59
CA LEU A 191 -7.72 14.04 -2.02
C LEU A 191 -8.61 14.77 -1.02
N THR A 192 -8.02 15.40 -0.03
CA THR A 192 -8.76 16.12 1.00
C THR A 192 -9.34 17.40 0.41
N LEU A 193 -10.67 17.51 0.43
CA LEU A 193 -11.37 18.69 -0.06
C LEU A 193 -11.22 19.83 0.94
N ARG A 194 -10.87 21.01 0.45
CA ARG A 194 -10.96 22.25 1.24
C ARG A 194 -12.44 22.49 1.53
N SER A 195 -12.78 22.87 2.76
CA SER A 195 -14.17 23.18 3.11
C SER A 195 -14.78 24.17 2.12
N LEU A 196 -15.91 23.82 1.54
CA LEU A 196 -16.66 24.67 0.61
C LEU A 196 -17.31 25.89 1.27
N GLY A 197 -17.08 26.12 2.56
CA GLY A 197 -17.69 27.21 3.31
C GLY A 197 -16.67 27.99 4.13
N THR A 198 -16.58 29.29 3.85
CA THR A 198 -15.80 30.33 4.55
C THR A 198 -14.28 30.21 4.46
N ALA A 199 -13.69 31.18 3.82
CA ALA A 199 -12.29 31.38 3.53
C ALA A 199 -11.40 31.43 4.79
N SER A 200 -11.04 30.33 5.37
CA SER A 200 -9.82 30.25 6.13
C SER A 200 -8.72 29.78 5.18
N LEU A 201 -7.83 30.68 4.83
CA LEU A 201 -6.55 30.43 4.13
C LEU A 201 -5.57 29.63 5.02
N GLN A 202 -6.04 28.88 6.01
CA GLN A 202 -5.20 28.01 6.79
C GLN A 202 -4.73 26.87 5.89
N ASN A 203 -3.45 26.88 5.62
CA ASN A 203 -2.75 25.78 4.96
C ASN A 203 -3.17 24.47 5.63
N ASN A 204 -3.67 23.50 4.83
CA ASN A 204 -3.97 22.16 5.29
C ASN A 204 -2.63 21.39 5.58
N ASN A 205 -1.90 21.85 6.58
CA ASN A 205 -0.62 21.24 6.95
C ASN A 205 -0.78 19.82 7.50
N TYR A 206 -1.98 19.48 7.98
CA TYR A 206 -2.29 18.20 8.60
C TYR A 206 -2.74 17.13 7.60
N PHE A 207 -3.24 17.50 6.43
CA PHE A 207 -3.75 16.58 5.42
C PHE A 207 -2.94 16.73 4.14
N LYS A 208 -1.98 15.83 3.93
CA LYS A 208 -1.25 15.74 2.67
C LYS A 208 -1.93 14.78 1.72
N ASN A 209 -1.92 15.10 0.45
CA ASN A 209 -2.33 14.17 -0.60
C ASN A 209 -1.14 13.28 -0.96
N HIS A 210 -1.39 11.99 -1.05
CA HIS A 210 -0.40 11.00 -1.43
C HIS A 210 -0.72 10.43 -2.80
N TYR A 211 0.32 10.22 -3.59
CA TYR A 211 0.27 9.62 -4.91
C TYR A 211 1.08 8.34 -4.86
N TYR A 212 0.50 7.27 -5.38
CA TYR A 212 1.11 5.95 -5.35
C TYR A 212 1.24 5.41 -6.75
N PHE A 213 2.33 4.69 -6.97
CA PHE A 213 2.53 3.78 -8.08
C PHE A 213 2.81 2.40 -7.49
N ALA A 214 2.10 1.38 -7.94
CA ALA A 214 2.29 0.02 -7.46
C ALA A 214 2.34 -0.96 -8.63
N GLY A 215 3.11 -2.01 -8.46
CA GLY A 215 3.17 -3.11 -9.41
C GLY A 215 3.67 -4.39 -8.76
N ALA A 216 3.17 -5.53 -9.26
CA ALA A 216 3.66 -6.85 -8.91
C ALA A 216 3.54 -7.80 -10.10
N TYR A 217 4.34 -8.84 -10.07
CA TYR A 217 4.33 -9.89 -11.07
C TYR A 217 4.53 -11.25 -10.40
N ILE A 218 3.80 -12.27 -10.84
CA ILE A 218 4.00 -13.66 -10.40
C ILE A 218 4.77 -14.40 -11.48
N ALA A 219 5.96 -14.88 -11.14
CA ALA A 219 6.73 -15.80 -11.96
C ALA A 219 6.60 -17.21 -11.40
N GLU A 220 6.04 -18.12 -12.17
CA GLU A 220 5.99 -19.55 -11.85
C GLU A 220 7.34 -20.17 -12.19
N LEU A 221 8.02 -20.68 -11.16
CA LEU A 221 9.31 -21.38 -11.30
C LEU A 221 9.08 -22.89 -11.53
N SER A 222 8.03 -23.43 -10.94
CA SER A 222 7.51 -24.77 -11.13
C SER A 222 6.08 -24.85 -10.59
N ASP A 223 5.42 -26.01 -10.71
CA ASP A 223 4.07 -26.22 -10.18
C ASP A 223 3.96 -25.94 -8.66
N ASP A 224 5.06 -26.15 -7.91
CA ASP A 224 5.12 -25.97 -6.47
C ASP A 224 5.73 -24.63 -6.02
N PHE A 225 6.40 -23.90 -6.92
CA PHE A 225 7.20 -22.72 -6.54
C PHE A 225 6.89 -21.50 -7.39
N LYS A 226 6.59 -20.39 -6.73
CA LYS A 226 6.37 -19.09 -7.37
C LYS A 226 7.20 -18.00 -6.70
N ILE A 227 7.53 -16.96 -7.44
CA ILE A 227 8.14 -15.74 -6.90
C ILE A 227 7.29 -14.53 -7.29
N LYS A 228 7.08 -13.63 -6.34
CA LYS A 228 6.31 -12.39 -6.51
C LYS A 228 7.16 -11.17 -6.19
N PRO A 229 7.92 -10.63 -7.17
CA PRO A 229 8.48 -9.29 -7.03
C PRO A 229 7.37 -8.24 -7.04
N SER A 230 7.52 -7.22 -6.19
CA SER A 230 6.56 -6.13 -6.04
C SER A 230 7.29 -4.80 -5.81
N VAL A 231 6.64 -3.71 -6.22
CA VAL A 231 7.14 -2.35 -5.98
C VAL A 231 5.97 -1.45 -5.56
N LEU A 232 6.24 -0.57 -4.60
CA LEU A 232 5.37 0.53 -4.22
C LEU A 232 6.20 1.82 -4.17
N ALA A 233 5.89 2.79 -5.02
CA ALA A 233 6.47 4.12 -4.93
C ALA A 233 5.42 5.10 -4.42
N THR A 234 5.83 5.97 -3.50
CA THR A 234 4.97 6.93 -2.84
C THR A 234 5.55 8.33 -2.97
N TYR A 235 4.71 9.27 -3.35
CA TYR A 235 5.03 10.69 -3.42
C TYR A 235 4.01 11.52 -2.61
N ALA A 236 4.51 12.46 -1.83
CA ALA A 236 3.73 13.52 -1.21
C ALA A 236 4.43 14.86 -1.40
N SER A 237 3.64 15.94 -1.58
CA SER A 237 4.21 17.28 -1.77
C SER A 237 5.10 17.68 -0.57
N GLY A 238 6.31 18.13 -0.88
CA GLY A 238 7.30 18.53 0.13
C GLY A 238 8.02 17.37 0.80
N SER A 239 7.90 16.14 0.29
CA SER A 239 8.60 14.96 0.79
C SER A 239 9.37 14.29 -0.36
N PRO A 240 10.52 13.66 -0.09
CA PRO A 240 11.18 12.83 -1.09
C PRO A 240 10.27 11.67 -1.54
N VAL A 241 10.43 11.24 -2.78
CA VAL A 241 9.80 9.99 -3.24
C VAL A 241 10.41 8.83 -2.44
N THR A 242 9.56 7.98 -1.89
CA THR A 242 10.00 6.71 -1.30
C THR A 242 9.56 5.56 -2.19
N ALA A 243 10.42 4.55 -2.32
CA ALA A 243 10.08 3.32 -3.03
C ALA A 243 10.41 2.13 -2.14
N ASP A 244 9.47 1.20 -2.08
CA ASP A 244 9.60 -0.10 -1.43
C ASP A 244 9.65 -1.18 -2.50
N PHE A 245 10.66 -2.04 -2.41
CA PHE A 245 10.86 -3.19 -3.28
C PHE A 245 10.73 -4.44 -2.43
N ALA A 246 9.83 -5.33 -2.79
CA ALA A 246 9.62 -6.58 -2.09
C ALA A 246 9.74 -7.79 -3.03
N GLY A 247 10.12 -8.92 -2.47
CA GLY A 247 10.10 -10.21 -3.15
C GLY A 247 9.63 -11.29 -2.20
N LEU A 248 8.56 -12.00 -2.58
CA LEU A 248 8.02 -13.14 -1.87
C LEU A 248 8.24 -14.41 -2.69
N PHE A 249 8.69 -15.47 -2.03
CA PHE A 249 8.80 -16.81 -2.57
C PHE A 249 7.73 -17.68 -1.94
N TYR A 250 6.90 -18.30 -2.77
CA TYR A 250 5.80 -19.15 -2.34
C TYR A 250 6.07 -20.62 -2.60
N ILE A 251 5.67 -21.45 -1.64
CA ILE A 251 5.66 -22.92 -1.71
C ILE A 251 4.20 -23.37 -1.73
N LYS A 252 3.78 -23.97 -2.84
CA LYS A 252 2.41 -24.52 -3.05
C LYS A 252 1.30 -23.49 -2.82
N ASP A 253 1.59 -22.20 -3.06
CA ASP A 253 0.70 -21.08 -2.79
C ASP A 253 0.25 -20.96 -1.31
N VAL A 254 0.82 -21.77 -0.42
CA VAL A 254 0.45 -21.86 1.01
C VAL A 254 1.43 -21.09 1.89
N LEU A 255 2.72 -21.36 1.76
CA LEU A 255 3.74 -20.70 2.56
C LEU A 255 4.52 -19.71 1.70
N GLY A 256 4.56 -18.46 2.16
CA GLY A 256 5.36 -17.39 1.56
C GLY A 256 6.42 -16.91 2.53
N PHE A 257 7.61 -16.63 2.03
CA PHE A 257 8.65 -15.93 2.77
C PHE A 257 9.41 -15.01 1.83
N GLY A 258 9.89 -13.91 2.37
CA GLY A 258 10.55 -12.92 1.53
C GLY A 258 11.21 -11.80 2.31
N ALA A 259 11.58 -10.79 1.56
CA ALA A 259 12.18 -9.59 2.10
C ALA A 259 11.73 -8.36 1.32
N SER A 260 11.77 -7.20 1.99
CA SER A 260 11.64 -5.91 1.33
C SER A 260 12.76 -4.95 1.73
N TYR A 261 12.96 -3.94 0.87
CA TYR A 261 13.85 -2.82 1.12
C TYR A 261 13.21 -1.53 0.65
N THR A 262 13.22 -0.53 1.53
CA THR A 262 12.68 0.80 1.25
C THR A 262 13.80 1.83 1.11
N THR A 263 13.70 2.75 0.18
CA THR A 263 14.73 3.78 -0.11
C THR A 263 15.04 4.71 1.07
N ASN A 264 14.18 4.74 2.10
CA ASN A 264 14.45 5.41 3.37
C ASN A 264 15.34 4.57 4.32
N SER A 265 16.08 3.60 3.80
CA SER A 265 17.01 2.73 4.54
C SER A 265 16.32 1.83 5.58
N GLN A 266 15.21 1.22 5.22
CA GLN A 266 14.57 0.18 6.01
C GLN A 266 14.53 -1.13 5.25
N ALA A 267 14.73 -2.24 5.94
CA ALA A 267 14.58 -3.59 5.40
C ALA A 267 13.56 -4.36 6.22
N ALA A 268 12.86 -5.31 5.61
CA ALA A 268 11.95 -6.18 6.32
C ALA A 268 12.11 -7.64 5.90
N ILE A 269 11.78 -8.53 6.83
CA ILE A 269 11.54 -9.96 6.58
C ILE A 269 10.03 -10.16 6.53
N LEU A 270 9.56 -10.93 5.57
CA LEU A 270 8.15 -11.18 5.28
C LEU A 270 7.83 -12.66 5.43
N LEU A 271 6.72 -12.97 6.08
CA LEU A 271 6.19 -14.32 6.24
C LEU A 271 4.70 -14.31 5.91
N ASP A 272 4.26 -15.26 5.09
CA ASP A 272 2.89 -15.42 4.65
C ASP A 272 2.41 -16.85 4.86
N LEU A 273 1.15 -16.98 5.24
CA LEU A 273 0.44 -18.25 5.32
C LEU A 273 -0.94 -18.12 4.69
N ASN A 274 -1.17 -18.85 3.61
CA ASN A 274 -2.48 -18.99 2.96
C ASN A 274 -3.10 -20.34 3.36
N ALA A 275 -4.16 -20.30 4.17
CA ALA A 275 -4.86 -21.48 4.64
C ALA A 275 -6.33 -21.47 4.15
N GLY A 276 -6.54 -21.80 2.88
CA GLY A 276 -7.85 -21.73 2.22
C GLY A 276 -8.38 -20.29 2.19
N ALA A 277 -9.46 -20.04 2.91
CA ALA A 277 -10.07 -18.71 2.98
C ALA A 277 -9.34 -17.71 3.89
N ILE A 278 -8.35 -18.16 4.65
CA ILE A 278 -7.62 -17.31 5.62
C ILE A 278 -6.21 -17.05 5.07
N HIS A 279 -5.82 -15.79 5.09
CA HIS A 279 -4.44 -15.36 4.81
C HIS A 279 -3.89 -14.61 6.03
N ILE A 280 -2.72 -15.02 6.48
CA ILE A 280 -1.99 -14.39 7.59
C ILE A 280 -0.64 -13.92 7.07
N GLY A 281 -0.38 -12.62 7.21
CA GLY A 281 0.90 -12.01 6.90
C GLY A 281 1.58 -11.48 8.16
N TYR A 282 2.88 -11.61 8.24
CA TYR A 282 3.71 -11.00 9.28
C TYR A 282 4.93 -10.34 8.66
N SER A 283 5.29 -9.17 9.14
CA SER A 283 6.55 -8.53 8.79
C SER A 283 7.30 -8.01 10.01
N TYR A 284 8.62 -8.13 9.92
CA TYR A 284 9.59 -7.58 10.86
C TYR A 284 10.48 -6.61 10.10
N GLN A 285 10.31 -5.29 10.34
CA GLN A 285 11.02 -4.23 9.64
C GLN A 285 11.98 -3.50 10.57
N PHE A 286 13.19 -3.23 10.12
CA PHE A 286 14.24 -2.56 10.88
C PHE A 286 15.03 -1.59 10.01
N GLY A 287 15.61 -0.56 10.66
CA GLY A 287 16.49 0.39 10.00
C GLY A 287 17.84 -0.22 9.64
N THR A 288 18.36 0.10 8.47
CA THR A 288 19.64 -0.40 7.96
C THR A 288 20.80 0.60 8.15
N ASN A 289 20.51 1.79 8.65
CA ASN A 289 21.52 2.79 8.99
C ASN A 289 21.34 3.34 10.41
N SER A 290 22.38 3.98 10.96
CA SER A 290 22.39 4.50 12.32
C SER A 290 21.49 5.72 12.54
N ALA A 291 20.97 6.34 11.49
CA ALA A 291 20.04 7.46 11.57
C ALA A 291 18.59 7.02 11.78
N ASN A 292 18.29 5.72 11.60
CA ASN A 292 16.96 5.18 11.82
C ASN A 292 16.73 4.87 13.30
N LEU A 293 15.62 5.39 13.86
CA LEU A 293 15.19 5.11 15.25
C LEU A 293 14.90 3.63 15.50
N GLY A 294 14.43 2.90 14.46
CA GLY A 294 14.07 1.49 14.50
C GLY A 294 15.23 0.59 14.09
N GLY A 295 16.25 0.43 14.95
CA GLY A 295 17.23 -0.66 14.79
C GLY A 295 16.63 -2.03 15.11
N TYR A 296 17.46 -3.07 15.23
CA TYR A 296 16.99 -4.43 15.53
C TYR A 296 16.25 -4.53 16.88
N ASN A 297 16.61 -3.75 17.88
CA ASN A 297 15.96 -3.77 19.20
C ASN A 297 14.63 -3.00 19.23
N ASN A 298 14.44 -2.06 18.31
CA ASN A 298 13.26 -1.21 18.20
C ASN A 298 12.64 -1.38 16.81
N ALA A 299 12.45 -2.60 16.38
CA ALA A 299 11.91 -2.90 15.09
C ALA A 299 10.40 -2.58 14.99
N THR A 300 9.91 -2.49 13.79
CA THR A 300 8.50 -2.40 13.47
C THR A 300 7.94 -3.80 13.23
N HIS A 301 6.83 -4.09 13.89
CA HIS A 301 6.08 -5.32 13.71
C HIS A 301 4.76 -5.01 13.02
N GLU A 302 4.40 -5.84 12.04
CA GLU A 302 3.13 -5.75 11.34
C GLU A 302 2.51 -7.13 11.19
N ILE A 303 1.22 -7.22 11.48
CA ILE A 303 0.43 -8.43 11.34
C ILE A 303 -0.77 -8.09 10.46
N MET A 304 -1.00 -8.90 9.45
CA MET A 304 -2.17 -8.87 8.59
C MET A 304 -2.97 -10.17 8.76
N LEU A 305 -4.28 -10.03 8.85
CA LEU A 305 -5.22 -11.13 8.80
C LEU A 305 -6.29 -10.81 7.77
N SER A 306 -6.45 -11.66 6.77
CA SER A 306 -7.50 -11.54 5.77
C SER A 306 -8.37 -12.80 5.77
N TYR A 307 -9.68 -12.59 5.66
CA TYR A 307 -10.67 -13.63 5.46
C TYR A 307 -11.39 -13.40 4.14
N ARG A 308 -11.37 -14.42 3.28
CA ARG A 308 -12.04 -14.43 1.97
C ARG A 308 -13.33 -15.22 2.06
N PHE A 309 -14.40 -14.75 1.39
CA PHE A 309 -15.71 -15.38 1.39
C PHE A 309 -16.36 -15.34 0.00
N GLY A 310 -17.35 -16.20 -0.22
CA GLY A 310 -18.03 -16.34 -1.52
C GLY A 310 -17.32 -17.33 -2.45
N GLU A 311 -17.67 -17.30 -3.73
CA GLU A 311 -17.12 -18.19 -4.74
C GLU A 311 -15.62 -17.94 -4.92
N GLY A 312 -14.84 -19.00 -5.09
CA GLY A 312 -13.38 -18.92 -5.26
C GLY A 312 -12.58 -18.64 -3.98
N SER A 313 -13.25 -18.41 -2.84
CA SER A 313 -12.56 -18.03 -1.58
C SER A 313 -11.64 -19.12 -1.01
N SER A 314 -11.89 -20.38 -1.31
CA SER A 314 -11.09 -21.51 -0.80
C SER A 314 -9.79 -21.76 -1.57
N THR A 315 -9.63 -21.16 -2.76
CA THR A 315 -8.40 -21.28 -3.55
C THR A 315 -7.41 -20.22 -3.11
N PRO A 316 -6.20 -20.57 -2.64
CA PRO A 316 -5.19 -19.57 -2.31
C PRO A 316 -4.90 -18.66 -3.52
N LYS A 317 -4.84 -17.36 -3.29
CA LYS A 317 -4.46 -16.40 -4.32
C LYS A 317 -3.23 -15.64 -3.85
N VAL A 318 -2.21 -15.61 -4.68
CA VAL A 318 -0.92 -14.98 -4.35
C VAL A 318 -0.70 -13.61 -5.02
N LEU A 319 -1.60 -13.21 -5.94
CA LEU A 319 -1.56 -11.87 -6.57
C LEU A 319 -2.40 -10.87 -5.80
#